data_2bbeaabd4eb1e8e9b923556874b80689
#
_entry.id   2bbeaabd4eb1e8e9b923556874b80689
#
_cell.length_a   1.000
_cell.length_b   1.000
_cell.length_c   1.000
_cell.angle_alpha   90.00
_cell.angle_beta   90.00
_cell.angle_gamma   90.00
#
_symmetry.space_group_name_H-M   'P 1'
#
loop_
_entity.id
_entity.type
_entity.pdbx_description
1 polymer ?
#
loop_
_entity_poly.entity_id
_entity_poly.type
_entity_poly.pdbx_seq_one_letter_code
_entity_poly.pdbx_strand_id
1 'polypeptide(L)'
;MSEQRRHQRIRFNQPPSIRVGQSGRSGSGELQNLSLGGLMLTASVPLRVGEVFGCEFSVFGSPLIDMPAIVVSKVGEVYSARFHAGPISEILIQGAIDSALASGKASLLSIHDLQGRKVMRIVGGLNNGLGVDFMYGLTKGGVAELDLSEVTDVDSSGLALCRLALEQYDVKLGGRSHCVNVALQQVSGRLIA
;
A
#
# COMPACT_ATOMS: atom_id res chain seq x y z
N MET A 1 1.81 -15.76 -15.63
CA MET A 1 2.15 -16.34 -14.32
C MET A 1 1.63 -15.40 -13.25
N SER A 2 0.52 -15.74 -12.59
CA SER A 2 0.02 -14.98 -11.45
C SER A 2 0.91 -15.34 -10.25
N GLU A 3 1.80 -14.45 -9.86
CA GLU A 3 2.53 -14.56 -8.59
C GLU A 3 1.50 -14.51 -7.46
N GLN A 4 1.16 -15.66 -6.92
CA GLN A 4 0.37 -15.76 -5.69
C GLN A 4 1.26 -15.30 -4.53
N ARG A 5 1.32 -13.99 -4.31
CA ARG A 5 1.97 -13.43 -3.13
C ARG A 5 1.25 -13.92 -1.89
N ARG A 6 1.98 -14.53 -0.98
CA ARG A 6 1.45 -15.12 0.26
C ARG A 6 0.79 -14.06 1.17
N HIS A 7 1.25 -12.79 1.09
CA HIS A 7 0.75 -11.67 1.87
C HIS A 7 0.58 -10.42 1.00
N GLN A 8 -0.55 -9.76 1.17
CA GLN A 8 -0.82 -8.46 0.54
C GLN A 8 0.11 -7.40 1.13
N ARG A 9 0.47 -6.39 0.32
CA ARG A 9 1.38 -5.30 0.71
C ARG A 9 0.65 -3.98 0.65
N ILE A 10 0.69 -3.24 1.75
CA ILE A 10 0.27 -1.85 1.75
C ILE A 10 1.39 -0.96 1.21
N ARG A 11 1.02 0.12 0.53
CA ARG A 11 1.91 1.20 0.11
C ARG A 11 1.63 2.44 0.93
N PHE A 12 2.66 3.12 1.37
CA PHE A 12 2.52 4.35 2.11
C PHE A 12 2.41 5.55 1.16
N ASN A 13 1.51 6.49 1.46
CA ASN A 13 1.39 7.76 0.74
C ASN A 13 2.57 8.69 1.08
N GLN A 14 2.99 8.61 2.34
CA GLN A 14 4.19 9.25 2.87
C GLN A 14 4.98 8.17 3.61
N PRO A 15 6.14 7.76 3.07
CA PRO A 15 6.93 6.69 3.68
C PRO A 15 7.33 7.03 5.11
N PRO A 16 6.98 6.20 6.10
CA PRO A 16 7.46 6.38 7.48
C PRO A 16 8.97 6.18 7.57
N SER A 17 9.58 6.85 8.55
CA SER A 17 10.99 6.64 8.85
C SER A 17 11.22 5.25 9.45
N ILE A 18 12.35 4.64 9.10
CA ILE A 18 12.83 3.39 9.66
C ILE A 18 14.29 3.54 10.10
N ARG A 19 14.66 2.98 11.25
CA ARG A 19 16.03 2.82 11.68
C ARG A 19 16.50 1.42 11.32
N VAL A 20 17.73 1.32 10.82
CA VAL A 20 18.32 0.04 10.40
C VAL A 20 19.70 -0.13 11.00
N GLY A 21 20.07 -1.36 11.32
CA GLY A 21 21.39 -1.69 11.84
C GLY A 21 21.90 -3.03 11.32
N GLN A 22 23.12 -3.06 10.76
CA GLN A 22 23.76 -4.28 10.27
C GLN A 22 25.27 -4.21 10.50
N SER A 23 25.85 -5.29 11.06
CA SER A 23 27.30 -5.45 11.21
C SER A 23 28.00 -4.26 11.90
N GLY A 24 27.39 -3.73 12.99
CA GLY A 24 27.92 -2.60 13.77
C GLY A 24 27.72 -1.22 13.13
N ARG A 25 27.05 -1.12 11.99
CA ARG A 25 26.66 0.13 11.35
C ARG A 25 25.17 0.37 11.55
N SER A 26 24.77 1.59 11.81
CA SER A 26 23.37 1.99 11.91
C SER A 26 23.08 3.20 11.05
N GLY A 27 21.83 3.33 10.62
CA GLY A 27 21.39 4.44 9.79
C GLY A 27 19.87 4.56 9.83
N SER A 28 19.37 5.54 9.11
CA SER A 28 17.94 5.77 8.89
C SER A 28 17.57 5.44 7.43
N GLY A 29 16.28 5.34 7.17
CA GLY A 29 15.72 5.13 5.85
C GLY A 29 14.24 5.42 5.84
N GLU A 30 13.59 5.03 4.76
CA GLU A 30 12.15 5.17 4.56
C GLU A 30 11.51 3.84 4.24
N LEU A 31 10.39 3.56 4.88
CA LEU A 31 9.59 2.36 4.67
C LEU A 31 8.66 2.57 3.48
N GLN A 32 8.95 1.95 2.34
CA GLN A 32 8.21 2.13 1.09
C GLN A 32 6.91 1.30 1.06
N ASN A 33 6.97 0.07 1.56
CA ASN A 33 5.79 -0.78 1.73
C ASN A 33 5.96 -1.77 2.88
N LEU A 34 4.84 -2.33 3.33
CA LEU A 34 4.79 -3.27 4.45
C LEU A 34 3.79 -4.40 4.15
N SER A 35 4.11 -5.60 4.61
CA SER A 35 3.23 -6.77 4.64
C SER A 35 3.57 -7.62 5.86
N LEU A 36 2.74 -8.60 6.20
CA LEU A 36 3.06 -9.55 7.28
C LEU A 36 4.37 -10.30 7.05
N GLY A 37 4.74 -10.57 5.79
CA GLY A 37 5.94 -11.34 5.46
C GLY A 37 7.21 -10.51 5.31
N GLY A 38 7.13 -9.16 5.25
CA GLY A 38 8.31 -8.33 5.03
C GLY A 38 8.00 -6.91 4.59
N LEU A 39 9.04 -6.20 4.20
CA LEU A 39 8.99 -4.79 3.87
C LEU A 39 9.88 -4.44 2.68
N MET A 40 9.65 -3.26 2.09
CA MET A 40 10.61 -2.59 1.21
C MET A 40 10.99 -1.26 1.83
N LEU A 41 12.29 -0.92 1.75
CA LEU A 41 12.85 0.28 2.36
C LEU A 41 13.99 0.87 1.52
N THR A 42 14.26 2.15 1.72
CA THR A 42 15.55 2.76 1.44
C THR A 42 16.37 2.83 2.74
N ALA A 43 17.68 2.93 2.63
CA ALA A 43 18.55 3.05 3.80
C ALA A 43 19.74 3.95 3.49
N SER A 44 20.13 4.81 4.46
CA SER A 44 21.30 5.69 4.38
C SER A 44 22.63 4.95 4.51
N VAL A 45 22.59 3.69 4.95
CA VAL A 45 23.75 2.80 5.03
C VAL A 45 23.54 1.59 4.11
N PRO A 46 24.60 1.06 3.49
CA PRO A 46 24.47 -0.11 2.63
C PRO A 46 24.14 -1.36 3.47
N LEU A 47 23.06 -2.05 3.08
CA LEU A 47 22.68 -3.35 3.61
C LEU A 47 23.15 -4.46 2.67
N ARG A 48 23.60 -5.59 3.23
CA ARG A 48 24.07 -6.73 2.45
C ARG A 48 22.97 -7.74 2.21
N VAL A 49 22.78 -8.10 0.94
CA VAL A 49 21.80 -9.12 0.53
C VAL A 49 22.19 -10.48 1.13
N GLY A 50 21.19 -11.20 1.64
CA GLY A 50 21.37 -12.49 2.31
C GLY A 50 21.69 -12.41 3.81
N GLU A 51 22.00 -11.21 4.33
CA GLU A 51 22.34 -11.04 5.75
C GLU A 51 21.16 -10.47 6.55
N VAL A 52 21.16 -10.78 7.86
CA VAL A 52 20.21 -10.25 8.83
C VAL A 52 20.59 -8.81 9.18
N PHE A 53 19.59 -7.97 9.35
CA PHE A 53 19.69 -6.63 9.91
C PHE A 53 18.58 -6.39 10.93
N GLY A 54 18.82 -5.53 11.91
CA GLY A 54 17.80 -5.02 12.82
C GLY A 54 17.05 -3.89 12.17
N CYS A 55 15.72 -3.86 12.32
CA CYS A 55 14.89 -2.76 11.88
C CYS A 55 13.93 -2.31 12.98
N GLU A 56 13.84 -0.98 13.15
CA GLU A 56 13.00 -0.33 14.14
C GLU A 56 12.15 0.73 13.45
N PHE A 57 10.82 0.64 13.55
CA PHE A 57 9.89 1.56 12.93
C PHE A 57 8.56 1.62 13.69
N SER A 58 7.84 2.73 13.50
CA SER A 58 6.44 2.91 13.92
C SER A 58 5.65 3.45 12.75
N VAL A 59 4.39 3.04 12.62
CA VAL A 59 3.53 3.40 11.50
C VAL A 59 2.27 4.08 12.05
N PHE A 60 2.14 5.38 11.79
CA PHE A 60 0.93 6.19 12.04
C PHE A 60 0.15 5.84 13.33
N GLY A 61 0.82 5.93 14.48
CA GLY A 61 0.21 5.68 15.79
C GLY A 61 0.27 4.22 16.26
N SER A 62 0.90 3.32 15.48
CA SER A 62 1.19 1.97 15.97
C SER A 62 2.28 2.00 17.06
N PRO A 63 2.35 0.98 17.90
CA PRO A 63 3.52 0.75 18.76
C PRO A 63 4.81 0.66 17.95
N LEU A 64 5.93 0.92 18.61
CA LEU A 64 7.25 0.71 18.02
C LEU A 64 7.46 -0.78 17.74
N ILE A 65 7.87 -1.09 16.51
CA ILE A 65 8.22 -2.44 16.07
C ILE A 65 9.73 -2.49 15.95
N ASP A 66 10.36 -3.36 16.73
CA ASP A 66 11.80 -3.64 16.71
C ASP A 66 11.99 -5.14 16.47
N MET A 67 12.62 -5.50 15.34
CA MET A 67 12.75 -6.89 14.95
C MET A 67 13.85 -7.12 13.91
N PRO A 68 14.37 -8.37 13.82
CA PRO A 68 15.29 -8.76 12.75
C PRO A 68 14.54 -9.01 11.43
N ALA A 69 15.21 -8.68 10.33
CA ALA A 69 14.80 -9.01 8.98
C ALA A 69 16.00 -9.45 8.14
N ILE A 70 15.75 -10.21 7.08
CA ILE A 70 16.79 -10.66 6.13
C ILE A 70 16.61 -9.89 4.83
N VAL A 71 17.68 -9.27 4.32
CA VAL A 71 17.67 -8.62 3.02
C VAL A 71 17.58 -9.68 1.92
N VAL A 72 16.51 -9.65 1.13
CA VAL A 72 16.27 -10.61 0.06
C VAL A 72 16.87 -10.14 -1.26
N SER A 73 16.72 -8.85 -1.57
CA SER A 73 17.21 -8.26 -2.81
C SER A 73 17.41 -6.75 -2.69
N LYS A 74 18.18 -6.19 -3.63
CA LYS A 74 18.32 -4.74 -3.84
C LYS A 74 18.06 -4.42 -5.29
N VAL A 75 17.23 -3.40 -5.56
CA VAL A 75 16.98 -2.87 -6.90
C VAL A 75 17.10 -1.34 -6.82
N GLY A 76 18.10 -0.77 -7.46
CA GLY A 76 18.45 0.64 -7.29
C GLY A 76 18.80 0.91 -5.81
N GLU A 77 18.14 1.89 -5.22
CA GLU A 77 18.31 2.25 -3.80
C GLU A 77 17.32 1.53 -2.86
N VAL A 78 16.43 0.70 -3.41
CA VAL A 78 15.37 0.02 -2.62
C VAL A 78 15.79 -1.39 -2.28
N TYR A 79 15.72 -1.73 -1.00
CA TYR A 79 15.91 -3.06 -0.47
C TYR A 79 14.57 -3.75 -0.25
N SER A 80 14.47 -5.03 -0.61
CA SER A 80 13.38 -5.91 -0.20
C SER A 80 13.88 -6.80 0.94
N ALA A 81 13.12 -6.88 2.01
CA ALA A 81 13.47 -7.69 3.16
C ALA A 81 12.30 -8.56 3.62
N ARG A 82 12.61 -9.71 4.19
CA ARG A 82 11.68 -10.64 4.80
C ARG A 82 11.86 -10.65 6.31
N PHE A 83 10.77 -10.57 7.04
CA PHE A 83 10.80 -10.68 8.49
C PHE A 83 11.16 -12.08 8.94
N HIS A 84 11.86 -12.15 10.06
CA HIS A 84 12.00 -13.35 10.86
C HIS A 84 11.11 -13.19 12.09
N ALA A 85 9.78 -13.17 11.83
CA ALA A 85 8.77 -12.82 12.81
C ALA A 85 8.28 -14.05 13.58
N GLY A 86 8.09 -13.87 14.88
CA GLY A 86 7.28 -14.77 15.71
C GLY A 86 5.84 -14.24 15.84
N PRO A 87 4.93 -15.00 16.48
CA PRO A 87 3.51 -14.65 16.57
C PRO A 87 3.22 -13.26 17.13
N ILE A 88 3.98 -12.80 18.13
CA ILE A 88 3.80 -11.47 18.72
C ILE A 88 4.14 -10.36 17.71
N SER A 89 5.24 -10.53 16.97
CA SER A 89 5.64 -9.58 15.95
C SER A 89 4.63 -9.52 14.81
N GLU A 90 4.03 -10.63 14.42
CA GLU A 90 2.96 -10.66 13.41
C GLU A 90 1.73 -9.85 13.85
N ILE A 91 1.33 -9.94 15.12
CA ILE A 91 0.23 -9.14 15.68
C ILE A 91 0.55 -7.65 15.63
N LEU A 92 1.78 -7.25 15.99
CA LEU A 92 2.22 -5.85 15.94
C LEU A 92 2.25 -5.32 14.50
N ILE A 93 2.76 -6.12 13.55
CA ILE A 93 2.79 -5.76 12.13
C ILE A 93 1.37 -5.64 11.58
N GLN A 94 0.47 -6.57 11.92
CA GLN A 94 -0.93 -6.49 11.49
C GLN A 94 -1.59 -5.23 12.03
N GLY A 95 -1.42 -4.91 13.32
CA GLY A 95 -1.94 -3.69 13.92
C GLY A 95 -1.40 -2.41 13.26
N ALA A 96 -0.13 -2.40 12.86
CA ALA A 96 0.47 -1.30 12.10
C ALA A 96 -0.13 -1.15 10.70
N ILE A 97 -0.36 -2.25 9.99
CA ILE A 97 -1.04 -2.27 8.69
C ILE A 97 -2.45 -1.71 8.82
N ASP A 98 -3.24 -2.21 9.78
CA ASP A 98 -4.62 -1.80 10.00
C ASP A 98 -4.71 -0.30 10.37
N SER A 99 -3.82 0.17 11.23
CA SER A 99 -3.73 1.59 11.62
C SER A 99 -3.41 2.49 10.41
N ALA A 100 -2.46 2.08 9.56
CA ALA A 100 -2.09 2.83 8.38
C ALA A 100 -3.23 2.92 7.35
N LEU A 101 -3.97 1.82 7.14
CA LEU A 101 -5.13 1.79 6.24
C LEU A 101 -6.29 2.60 6.81
N ALA A 102 -6.62 2.43 8.09
CA ALA A 102 -7.70 3.16 8.75
C ALA A 102 -7.49 4.67 8.75
N SER A 103 -6.23 5.12 8.86
CA SER A 103 -5.87 6.55 8.80
C SER A 103 -5.80 7.13 7.38
N GLY A 104 -5.98 6.32 6.33
CA GLY A 104 -5.81 6.72 4.93
C GLY A 104 -4.36 7.03 4.53
N LYS A 105 -3.38 6.76 5.41
CA LYS A 105 -1.96 7.04 5.17
C LYS A 105 -1.25 5.95 4.37
N ALA A 106 -1.92 4.82 4.19
CA ALA A 106 -1.49 3.75 3.30
C ALA A 106 -2.66 3.27 2.45
N SER A 107 -2.32 2.55 1.40
CA SER A 107 -3.27 2.02 0.43
C SER A 107 -2.96 0.56 0.13
N LEU A 108 -4.01 -0.22 -0.04
CA LEU A 108 -3.96 -1.58 -0.56
C LEU A 108 -4.84 -1.67 -1.81
N LEU A 109 -4.27 -2.10 -2.93
CA LEU A 109 -5.00 -2.39 -4.14
C LEU A 109 -4.91 -3.89 -4.44
N SER A 110 -6.05 -4.52 -4.69
CA SER A 110 -6.14 -5.93 -5.07
C SER A 110 -7.13 -6.10 -6.22
N ILE A 111 -6.91 -7.12 -7.05
CA ILE A 111 -7.81 -7.47 -8.14
C ILE A 111 -8.32 -8.89 -7.89
N HIS A 112 -9.63 -9.03 -7.81
CA HIS A 112 -10.33 -10.29 -7.58
C HIS A 112 -11.12 -10.71 -8.82
N ASP A 113 -11.09 -11.97 -9.16
CA ASP A 113 -11.97 -12.54 -10.19
C ASP A 113 -13.21 -13.11 -9.50
N LEU A 114 -14.34 -12.47 -9.71
CA LEU A 114 -15.64 -12.89 -9.19
C LEU A 114 -16.49 -13.43 -10.35
N GLN A 115 -16.38 -14.72 -10.61
CA GLN A 115 -17.14 -15.42 -11.65
C GLN A 115 -16.92 -14.83 -13.06
N GLY A 116 -15.66 -14.55 -13.40
CA GLY A 116 -15.27 -13.98 -14.68
C GLY A 116 -15.35 -12.45 -14.75
N ARG A 117 -15.84 -11.79 -13.70
CA ARG A 117 -15.82 -10.33 -13.55
C ARG A 117 -14.68 -9.91 -12.64
N LYS A 118 -13.74 -9.14 -13.16
CA LYS A 118 -12.63 -8.64 -12.37
C LYS A 118 -12.99 -7.36 -11.63
N VAL A 119 -12.88 -7.42 -10.31
CA VAL A 119 -13.15 -6.32 -9.40
C VAL A 119 -11.83 -5.83 -8.81
N MET A 120 -11.53 -4.55 -8.97
CA MET A 120 -10.44 -3.88 -8.29
C MET A 120 -10.94 -3.32 -6.97
N ARG A 121 -10.43 -3.84 -5.87
CA ARG A 121 -10.75 -3.37 -4.52
C ARG A 121 -9.62 -2.50 -3.99
N ILE A 122 -9.99 -1.37 -3.42
CA ILE A 122 -9.07 -0.43 -2.78
C ILE A 122 -9.48 -0.25 -1.32
N VAL A 123 -8.48 -0.39 -0.44
CA VAL A 123 -8.62 -0.21 1.02
C VAL A 123 -7.66 0.87 1.46
N GLY A 124 -8.09 1.74 2.38
CA GLY A 124 -7.26 2.84 2.88
C GLY A 124 -7.33 4.09 2.01
N GLY A 125 -6.21 4.76 1.77
CA GLY A 125 -6.15 6.00 0.99
C GLY A 125 -6.27 5.75 -0.52
N LEU A 126 -7.09 6.56 -1.19
CA LEU A 126 -7.18 6.61 -2.64
C LEU A 126 -6.46 7.88 -3.15
N ASN A 127 -5.27 7.69 -3.73
CA ASN A 127 -4.33 8.77 -4.04
C ASN A 127 -3.40 8.41 -5.22
N ASN A 128 -2.52 9.35 -5.58
CA ASN A 128 -1.58 9.17 -6.69
C ASN A 128 -0.61 7.99 -6.52
N GLY A 129 -0.30 7.56 -5.30
CA GLY A 129 0.57 6.41 -5.04
C GLY A 129 0.07 5.09 -5.63
N LEU A 130 -1.24 5.00 -5.90
CA LEU A 130 -1.85 3.86 -6.59
C LEU A 130 -1.80 3.94 -8.11
N GLY A 131 -1.44 5.10 -8.70
CA GLY A 131 -1.61 5.38 -10.13
C GLY A 131 -1.08 4.29 -11.05
N VAL A 132 0.13 3.78 -10.81
CA VAL A 132 0.75 2.74 -11.67
C VAL A 132 -0.03 1.43 -11.62
N ASP A 133 -0.36 0.92 -10.42
CA ASP A 133 -1.07 -0.35 -10.26
C ASP A 133 -2.54 -0.22 -10.70
N PHE A 134 -3.14 0.93 -10.45
CA PHE A 134 -4.49 1.26 -10.90
C PHE A 134 -4.58 1.23 -12.44
N MET A 135 -3.67 1.93 -13.11
CA MET A 135 -3.60 1.94 -14.57
C MET A 135 -3.28 0.57 -15.16
N TYR A 136 -2.41 -0.21 -14.52
CA TYR A 136 -2.16 -1.59 -14.91
C TYR A 136 -3.45 -2.44 -14.83
N GLY A 137 -4.21 -2.31 -13.75
CA GLY A 137 -5.49 -2.99 -13.58
C GLY A 137 -6.49 -2.66 -14.68
N LEU A 138 -6.60 -1.39 -15.06
CA LEU A 138 -7.48 -0.94 -16.14
C LEU A 138 -7.02 -1.45 -17.53
N THR A 139 -5.73 -1.27 -17.85
CA THR A 139 -5.22 -1.49 -19.22
C THR A 139 -4.85 -2.94 -19.51
N LYS A 140 -4.38 -3.68 -18.52
CA LYS A 140 -3.87 -5.06 -18.65
C LYS A 140 -4.64 -6.05 -17.77
N GLY A 141 -5.17 -5.61 -16.66
CA GLY A 141 -5.90 -6.45 -15.71
C GLY A 141 -7.30 -6.84 -16.18
N GLY A 142 -7.92 -6.07 -17.06
CA GLY A 142 -9.29 -6.29 -17.54
C GLY A 142 -10.32 -6.04 -16.43
N VAL A 143 -10.07 -5.07 -15.57
CA VAL A 143 -10.97 -4.69 -14.47
C VAL A 143 -12.25 -4.11 -15.05
N ALA A 144 -13.39 -4.61 -14.59
CA ALA A 144 -14.73 -4.19 -14.98
C ALA A 144 -15.48 -3.43 -13.88
N GLU A 145 -14.99 -3.51 -12.63
CA GLU A 145 -15.63 -2.87 -11.48
C GLU A 145 -14.61 -2.39 -10.46
N LEU A 146 -14.88 -1.24 -9.83
CA LEU A 146 -14.16 -0.71 -8.67
C LEU A 146 -14.99 -0.91 -7.41
N ASP A 147 -14.41 -1.55 -6.39
CA ASP A 147 -14.93 -1.59 -5.03
C ASP A 147 -14.12 -0.62 -4.16
N LEU A 148 -14.76 0.47 -3.76
CA LEU A 148 -14.21 1.55 -2.95
C LEU A 148 -14.90 1.61 -1.57
N SER A 149 -15.54 0.53 -1.14
CA SER A 149 -16.30 0.47 0.12
C SER A 149 -15.42 0.67 1.37
N GLU A 150 -14.13 0.30 1.28
CA GLU A 150 -13.17 0.40 2.39
C GLU A 150 -12.13 1.54 2.19
N VAL A 151 -12.39 2.45 1.28
CA VAL A 151 -11.58 3.67 1.16
C VAL A 151 -11.86 4.57 2.35
N THR A 152 -10.79 4.99 3.05
CA THR A 152 -10.88 5.81 4.28
C THR A 152 -10.52 7.27 4.05
N ASP A 153 -9.76 7.57 2.98
CA ASP A 153 -9.38 8.93 2.59
C ASP A 153 -9.25 9.03 1.06
N VAL A 154 -9.55 10.20 0.49
CA VAL A 154 -9.50 10.44 -0.97
C VAL A 154 -8.92 11.81 -1.24
N ASP A 155 -7.84 11.88 -2.01
CA ASP A 155 -7.31 13.14 -2.52
C ASP A 155 -7.79 13.45 -3.96
N SER A 156 -7.40 14.61 -4.48
CA SER A 156 -7.76 15.04 -5.84
C SER A 156 -7.22 14.10 -6.92
N SER A 157 -6.07 13.50 -6.70
CA SER A 157 -5.47 12.53 -7.64
C SER A 157 -6.23 11.22 -7.64
N GLY A 158 -6.65 10.74 -6.47
CA GLY A 158 -7.50 9.57 -6.34
C GLY A 158 -8.85 9.74 -7.03
N LEU A 159 -9.46 10.92 -6.88
CA LEU A 159 -10.69 11.26 -7.62
C LEU A 159 -10.48 11.27 -9.13
N ALA A 160 -9.35 11.80 -9.60
CA ALA A 160 -9.02 11.80 -11.03
C ALA A 160 -8.87 10.36 -11.57
N LEU A 161 -8.28 9.43 -10.81
CA LEU A 161 -8.20 8.02 -11.17
C LEU A 161 -9.60 7.38 -11.29
N CYS A 162 -10.51 7.67 -10.36
CA CYS A 162 -11.89 7.16 -10.43
C CYS A 162 -12.61 7.68 -11.69
N ARG A 163 -12.51 8.98 -11.96
CA ARG A 163 -13.12 9.58 -13.15
C ARG A 163 -12.56 8.95 -14.44
N LEU A 164 -11.25 8.79 -14.51
CA LEU A 164 -10.62 8.13 -15.64
C LEU A 164 -11.18 6.74 -15.88
N ALA A 165 -11.33 5.93 -14.81
CA ALA A 165 -11.89 4.58 -14.90
C ALA A 165 -13.32 4.57 -15.44
N LEU A 166 -14.15 5.50 -14.95
CA LEU A 166 -15.56 5.60 -15.36
C LEU A 166 -15.73 6.14 -16.78
N GLU A 167 -14.99 7.20 -17.13
CA GLU A 167 -15.20 7.94 -18.37
C GLU A 167 -14.50 7.32 -19.58
N GLN A 168 -13.33 6.68 -19.36
CA GLN A 168 -12.50 6.17 -20.46
C GLN A 168 -12.44 4.65 -20.55
N TYR A 169 -12.72 3.92 -19.46
CA TYR A 169 -12.60 2.46 -19.44
C TYR A 169 -13.94 1.75 -19.19
N ASP A 170 -15.05 2.48 -19.09
CA ASP A 170 -16.41 1.94 -18.84
C ASP A 170 -16.46 1.02 -17.60
N VAL A 171 -15.63 1.30 -16.61
CA VAL A 171 -15.58 0.54 -15.35
C VAL A 171 -16.73 0.98 -14.45
N LYS A 172 -17.44 0.03 -13.84
CA LYS A 172 -18.54 0.32 -12.92
C LYS A 172 -18.05 0.61 -11.51
N LEU A 173 -18.72 1.51 -10.80
CA LEU A 173 -18.55 1.64 -9.36
C LEU A 173 -19.46 0.65 -8.64
N GLY A 174 -18.86 -0.29 -7.91
CA GLY A 174 -19.56 -1.20 -7.02
C GLY A 174 -19.84 -0.57 -5.66
N GLY A 175 -19.04 -0.93 -4.64
CA GLY A 175 -19.10 -0.34 -3.31
C GLY A 175 -18.47 1.06 -3.26
N ARG A 176 -19.01 1.94 -2.39
CA ARG A 176 -18.46 3.29 -2.11
C ARG A 176 -18.54 3.58 -0.63
N SER A 177 -17.43 4.03 -0.05
CA SER A 177 -17.40 4.55 1.32
C SER A 177 -18.04 5.94 1.40
N HIS A 178 -18.26 6.41 2.63
CA HIS A 178 -18.80 7.74 2.86
C HIS A 178 -17.89 8.85 2.28
N CYS A 179 -16.58 8.76 2.51
CA CYS A 179 -15.64 9.78 2.02
C CYS A 179 -15.60 9.84 0.48
N VAL A 180 -15.69 8.70 -0.22
CA VAL A 180 -15.79 8.65 -1.69
C VAL A 180 -17.06 9.31 -2.18
N ASN A 181 -18.22 9.04 -1.53
CA ASN A 181 -19.49 9.66 -1.89
C ASN A 181 -19.44 11.18 -1.75
N VAL A 182 -18.92 11.69 -0.63
CA VAL A 182 -18.77 13.14 -0.38
C VAL A 182 -17.85 13.77 -1.43
N ALA A 183 -16.71 13.15 -1.70
CA ALA A 183 -15.76 13.67 -2.66
C ALA A 183 -16.33 13.73 -4.09
N LEU A 184 -17.06 12.70 -4.54
CA LEU A 184 -17.72 12.70 -5.86
C LEU A 184 -18.82 13.76 -5.97
N GLN A 185 -19.59 13.98 -4.91
CA GLN A 185 -20.65 15.02 -4.89
C GLN A 185 -20.06 16.43 -5.01
N GLN A 186 -18.96 16.73 -4.32
CA GLN A 186 -18.30 18.04 -4.39
C GLN A 186 -17.82 18.39 -5.80
N VAL A 187 -17.38 17.39 -6.58
CA VAL A 187 -16.96 17.58 -7.97
C VAL A 187 -18.16 17.79 -8.88
N SER A 188 -19.26 17.05 -8.68
CA SER A 188 -20.48 17.20 -9.47
C SER A 188 -21.18 18.56 -9.24
N GLY A 189 -21.13 19.07 -8.00
CA GLY A 189 -21.71 20.39 -7.66
C GLY A 189 -20.91 21.59 -8.21
N ARG A 190 -19.62 21.42 -8.52
CA ARG A 190 -18.81 22.49 -9.15
C ARG A 190 -18.99 22.62 -10.67
N LEU A 191 -19.64 21.65 -11.31
CA LEU A 191 -19.95 21.68 -12.75
C LEU A 191 -21.28 22.36 -13.07
N ILE A 192 -22.05 22.80 -12.05
CA ILE A 192 -23.36 23.39 -12.18
C ILE A 192 -23.39 24.87 -11.70
N ALA A 193 -22.25 25.40 -11.28
CA ALA A 193 -22.10 26.80 -10.85
C ALA A 193 -21.21 27.60 -11.91
#